data_29d6f857985b681bacf977bda090db49
#
_entry.id   29d6f857985b681bacf977bda090db49
#
_cell.length_a   1.000
_cell.length_b   1.000
_cell.length_c   1.000
_cell.angle_alpha   90.00
_cell.angle_beta   90.00
_cell.angle_gamma   90.00
#
_symmetry.space_group_name_H-M   'P 1'
#
loop_
_entity.id
_entity.type
_entity.pdbx_description
1 polymer ?
#
loop_
_entity_poly.entity_id
_entity_poly.type
_entity_poly.pdbx_seq_one_letter_code
_entity_poly.pdbx_strand_id
1 'polypeptide(L)'
;MSEKPRKNTKDARTRTKGAGTGKNAQGGRSAAAGRDGKIGGSGRPDALRRYREKRHFATTAEPRGAETEPSEGRGGFVVQIHDASTMHFDFRLEVEGVLKSWSVPKGPSPDPREKRLAMPTEDHPLEYRDFEGVVPAGEYGAGTVIIWDEGAYRPLSENFAEALRHGHATFWLEGRKLRGGYALTRFRGGGGDDGREAWLLVKETDARAAHDGGTPDPLRARSARTRRTLKQVAAEEGA
;
A
#
# COMPACT_ATOMS: atom_id res chain seq x y z
N MET A 1 23.94 55.51 14.09
CA MET A 1 23.85 55.39 15.56
C MET A 1 23.53 53.89 15.78
N SER A 2 24.56 53.05 15.94
CA SER A 2 25.13 52.61 17.22
C SER A 2 24.09 51.85 18.02
N GLU A 3 24.21 50.63 18.40
CA GLU A 3 25.35 49.86 18.92
C GLU A 3 25.04 48.37 19.07
N LYS A 4 26.00 47.51 18.79
CA LYS A 4 26.22 46.17 19.35
C LYS A 4 27.08 46.36 20.64
N PRO A 5 27.49 45.37 21.41
CA PRO A 5 27.20 43.96 21.62
C PRO A 5 27.31 43.52 23.12
N ARG A 6 27.33 42.18 23.43
CA ARG A 6 28.23 41.45 24.39
C ARG A 6 27.67 40.03 24.67
N LYS A 7 28.28 38.98 24.34
CA LYS A 7 29.33 38.05 24.84
C LYS A 7 29.43 37.89 26.36
N ASN A 8 29.33 36.60 26.83
CA ASN A 8 30.22 35.91 27.78
C ASN A 8 29.78 34.44 27.93
N THR A 9 30.51 33.45 27.60
CA THR A 9 31.71 32.69 27.97
C THR A 9 31.70 31.99 29.33
N LYS A 10 32.07 30.69 29.26
CA LYS A 10 32.79 29.81 30.21
C LYS A 10 31.95 29.22 31.36
N ASP A 11 32.13 27.98 31.79
CA ASP A 11 33.35 27.22 32.03
C ASP A 11 33.04 25.71 32.24
N ALA A 12 33.93 24.92 31.94
CA ALA A 12 34.36 23.58 32.00
C ALA A 12 34.61 23.01 33.44
N ARG A 13 34.78 21.70 33.49
CA ARG A 13 35.52 20.81 34.41
C ARG A 13 34.62 19.75 35.04
N THR A 14 35.02 18.50 35.31
CA THR A 14 36.21 17.68 35.08
C THR A 14 35.94 16.31 35.73
N ARG A 15 36.37 15.21 35.09
CA ARG A 15 36.90 13.93 35.62
C ARG A 15 36.31 13.27 36.89
N THR A 16 36.08 11.94 36.86
CA THR A 16 37.06 10.98 37.41
C THR A 16 36.79 9.52 37.02
N LYS A 17 37.87 8.77 36.95
CA LYS A 17 38.09 7.35 36.67
C LYS A 17 37.63 6.44 37.81
N GLY A 18 37.34 5.18 37.50
CA GLY A 18 37.32 4.07 38.43
C GLY A 18 37.43 2.73 37.70
N ALA A 19 38.62 2.16 37.70
CA ALA A 19 38.90 0.83 37.22
C ALA A 19 38.73 -0.19 38.37
N GLY A 20 38.30 -1.40 38.03
CA GLY A 20 38.23 -2.51 38.98
C GLY A 20 38.20 -3.86 38.26
N THR A 21 39.32 -4.51 38.26
CA THR A 21 39.62 -5.86 37.78
C THR A 21 39.14 -6.94 38.73
N GLY A 22 38.76 -8.11 38.22
CA GLY A 22 38.57 -9.32 39.04
C GLY A 22 38.26 -10.57 38.20
N LYS A 23 39.20 -11.50 38.25
CA LYS A 23 39.36 -12.74 37.47
C LYS A 23 38.60 -13.95 38.03
N ASN A 24 38.50 -14.97 37.13
CA ASN A 24 38.56 -16.45 37.33
C ASN A 24 37.28 -17.15 37.85
N ALA A 25 36.97 -18.41 37.50
CA ALA A 25 37.48 -19.44 36.59
C ALA A 25 36.48 -20.63 36.60
N GLN A 26 36.50 -21.42 35.51
CA GLN A 26 36.29 -22.88 35.38
C GLN A 26 35.00 -23.57 35.86
N GLY A 27 34.31 -24.22 34.96
CA GLY A 27 34.36 -25.68 34.81
C GLY A 27 32.98 -26.34 34.72
N GLY A 28 32.71 -27.15 33.72
CA GLY A 28 31.61 -28.12 33.75
C GLY A 28 31.02 -28.49 32.41
N ARG A 29 31.36 -29.68 31.96
CA ARG A 29 31.03 -30.31 30.68
C ARG A 29 29.54 -30.80 30.60
N SER A 30 29.03 -30.78 29.39
CA SER A 30 28.23 -31.76 28.64
C SER A 30 26.79 -32.01 29.04
N ALA A 31 25.91 -31.78 28.10
CA ALA A 31 24.99 -32.78 27.51
C ALA A 31 24.35 -32.20 26.27
N ALA A 32 24.47 -32.91 25.17
CA ALA A 32 23.75 -32.64 23.90
C ALA A 32 22.28 -33.00 24.05
N ALA A 33 21.38 -32.08 23.73
CA ALA A 33 20.00 -32.39 23.47
C ALA A 33 19.54 -31.56 22.28
N GLY A 34 18.81 -32.21 21.38
CA GLY A 34 18.43 -31.83 20.05
C GLY A 34 17.98 -30.38 19.86
N ARG A 35 18.55 -29.77 18.86
CA ARG A 35 18.05 -28.51 18.32
C ARG A 35 17.01 -28.82 17.27
N ASP A 36 15.74 -28.83 17.66
CA ASP A 36 14.65 -28.56 16.74
C ASP A 36 14.84 -27.17 16.20
N GLY A 37 15.19 -27.09 14.93
CA GLY A 37 15.40 -25.84 14.21
C GLY A 37 14.08 -25.06 14.07
N LYS A 38 13.81 -24.21 15.03
CA LYS A 38 12.83 -23.14 14.86
C LYS A 38 13.46 -22.14 13.91
N ILE A 39 13.10 -22.25 12.62
CA ILE A 39 13.44 -21.25 11.60
C ILE A 39 12.82 -19.95 12.09
N GLY A 40 13.68 -19.01 12.49
CA GLY A 40 13.30 -17.69 12.96
C GLY A 40 12.60 -16.94 11.84
N GLY A 41 11.28 -16.82 11.94
CA GLY A 41 10.52 -15.87 11.14
C GLY A 41 11.08 -14.47 11.44
N SER A 42 11.43 -13.73 10.40
CA SER A 42 11.80 -12.33 10.47
C SER A 42 10.68 -11.59 11.21
N GLY A 43 11.01 -10.87 12.28
CA GLY A 43 10.05 -10.20 13.17
C GLY A 43 9.32 -8.99 12.54
N ARG A 44 8.99 -9.05 11.26
CA ARG A 44 8.06 -8.10 10.63
C ARG A 44 6.64 -8.43 11.08
N PRO A 45 5.85 -7.42 11.50
CA PRO A 45 4.43 -7.62 11.76
C PRO A 45 3.76 -8.23 10.52
N ASP A 46 2.87 -9.21 10.71
CA ASP A 46 2.05 -9.76 9.60
C ASP A 46 1.20 -8.65 8.96
N ALA A 47 1.67 -8.13 7.83
CA ALA A 47 1.01 -7.06 7.10
C ALA A 47 -0.40 -7.46 6.60
N LEU A 48 -0.63 -8.77 6.41
CA LEU A 48 -1.90 -9.32 5.94
C LEU A 48 -2.85 -9.72 7.08
N ARG A 49 -2.48 -9.50 8.33
CA ARG A 49 -3.33 -9.89 9.47
C ARG A 49 -4.75 -9.32 9.37
N ARG A 50 -4.88 -8.00 9.13
CA ARG A 50 -6.18 -7.34 8.99
C ARG A 50 -6.98 -7.86 7.80
N TYR A 51 -6.31 -8.19 6.71
CA TYR A 51 -6.92 -8.78 5.54
C TYR A 51 -7.52 -10.15 5.88
N ARG A 52 -6.76 -11.03 6.57
CA ARG A 52 -7.17 -12.37 6.94
C ARG A 52 -8.25 -12.39 8.01
N GLU A 53 -8.22 -11.48 8.97
CA GLU A 53 -9.20 -11.36 10.04
C GLU A 53 -10.63 -10.99 9.55
N LYS A 54 -10.73 -10.38 8.37
CA LYS A 54 -11.99 -9.91 7.78
C LYS A 54 -12.65 -10.91 6.82
N ARG A 55 -12.03 -12.06 6.56
CA ARG A 55 -12.45 -12.97 5.48
C ARG A 55 -12.65 -14.41 5.94
N HIS A 56 -13.66 -15.05 5.37
CA HIS A 56 -13.91 -16.47 5.56
C HIS A 56 -13.52 -17.22 4.29
N PHE A 57 -12.26 -17.63 4.19
CA PHE A 57 -11.69 -18.27 2.99
C PHE A 57 -12.29 -19.63 2.61
N ALA A 58 -13.26 -20.12 3.34
CA ALA A 58 -14.06 -21.28 2.96
C ALA A 58 -15.22 -20.89 2.03
N THR A 59 -15.59 -19.62 2.00
CA THR A 59 -16.78 -19.10 1.31
C THR A 59 -16.46 -18.10 0.20
N THR A 60 -15.25 -17.50 0.22
CA THR A 60 -14.81 -16.54 -0.81
C THR A 60 -13.75 -17.16 -1.72
N ALA A 61 -13.75 -16.77 -3.00
CA ALA A 61 -12.67 -17.09 -3.94
C ALA A 61 -11.45 -16.16 -3.82
N GLU A 62 -11.48 -15.21 -2.91
CA GLU A 62 -10.35 -14.31 -2.67
C GLU A 62 -9.11 -15.07 -2.20
N PRO A 63 -7.90 -14.71 -2.67
CA PRO A 63 -6.66 -15.38 -2.30
C PRO A 63 -6.33 -15.17 -0.82
N ARG A 64 -5.89 -16.22 -0.14
CA ARG A 64 -5.48 -16.14 1.27
C ARG A 64 -4.18 -15.37 1.49
N GLY A 65 -3.36 -15.32 0.46
CA GLY A 65 -2.02 -14.73 0.48
C GLY A 65 -0.95 -15.67 1.03
N ALA A 66 0.10 -15.89 0.24
CA ALA A 66 1.35 -16.50 0.68
C ALA A 66 2.30 -15.43 1.23
N GLU A 67 3.32 -15.86 1.98
CA GLU A 67 4.47 -14.99 2.23
C GLU A 67 5.27 -14.86 0.93
N THR A 68 5.35 -13.67 0.39
CA THR A 68 6.01 -13.41 -0.89
C THR A 68 7.17 -12.44 -0.66
N GLU A 69 8.32 -12.76 -1.23
CA GLU A 69 9.45 -11.84 -1.23
C GLU A 69 9.12 -10.60 -2.08
N PRO A 70 9.56 -9.41 -1.66
CA PRO A 70 9.37 -8.17 -2.40
C PRO A 70 10.03 -8.25 -3.79
N SER A 71 9.35 -7.73 -4.81
CA SER A 71 9.95 -7.56 -6.13
C SER A 71 11.02 -6.47 -6.09
N GLU A 72 12.19 -6.73 -6.67
CA GLU A 72 13.23 -5.73 -6.81
C GLU A 72 12.97 -4.81 -8.01
N GLY A 73 12.99 -3.49 -7.77
CA GLY A 73 13.02 -2.45 -8.79
C GLY A 73 11.67 -2.01 -9.33
N ARG A 74 10.98 -2.80 -10.14
CA ARG A 74 9.66 -2.48 -10.69
C ARG A 74 8.59 -3.28 -9.98
N GLY A 75 7.68 -2.59 -9.28
CA GLY A 75 6.51 -3.21 -8.68
C GLY A 75 5.34 -3.34 -9.66
N GLY A 76 4.39 -4.22 -9.33
CA GLY A 76 3.12 -4.31 -10.02
C GLY A 76 2.10 -3.31 -9.47
N PHE A 77 1.16 -2.88 -10.30
CA PHE A 77 -0.03 -2.19 -9.84
C PHE A 77 -1.29 -2.78 -10.49
N VAL A 78 -2.40 -2.61 -9.81
CA VAL A 78 -3.73 -2.92 -10.34
C VAL A 78 -4.73 -1.87 -9.90
N VAL A 79 -5.68 -1.58 -10.77
CA VAL A 79 -6.89 -0.82 -10.44
C VAL A 79 -8.08 -1.72 -10.71
N GLN A 80 -8.85 -2.00 -9.69
CA GLN A 80 -10.06 -2.82 -9.79
C GLN A 80 -11.29 -1.94 -9.63
N ILE A 81 -12.32 -2.16 -10.45
CA ILE A 81 -13.65 -1.61 -10.18
C ILE A 81 -14.38 -2.60 -9.31
N HIS A 82 -14.91 -2.11 -8.21
CA HIS A 82 -15.61 -2.89 -7.22
C HIS A 82 -17.05 -2.38 -7.07
N ASP A 83 -18.00 -3.19 -7.51
CA ASP A 83 -19.43 -2.96 -7.33
C ASP A 83 -19.89 -3.56 -5.99
N ALA A 84 -19.46 -2.88 -4.91
CA ALA A 84 -19.84 -3.18 -3.53
C ALA A 84 -21.10 -2.38 -3.14
N SER A 85 -21.37 -2.23 -1.84
CA SER A 85 -22.44 -1.36 -1.33
C SER A 85 -22.38 0.09 -1.87
N THR A 86 -21.17 0.54 -2.20
CA THR A 86 -20.91 1.77 -2.91
C THR A 86 -19.87 1.48 -3.98
N MET A 87 -20.20 1.78 -5.24
CA MET A 87 -19.29 1.63 -6.38
C MET A 87 -18.03 2.46 -6.18
N HIS A 88 -16.88 1.85 -6.33
CA HIS A 88 -15.58 2.52 -6.22
C HIS A 88 -14.50 1.83 -7.05
N PHE A 89 -13.34 2.45 -7.11
CA PHE A 89 -12.13 1.86 -7.67
C PHE A 89 -11.16 1.57 -6.55
N ASP A 90 -10.60 0.38 -6.53
CA ASP A 90 -9.48 0.04 -5.67
C ASP A 90 -8.17 0.25 -6.42
N PHE A 91 -7.35 1.18 -5.98
CA PHE A 91 -6.02 1.43 -6.49
C PHE A 91 -4.99 0.75 -5.60
N ARG A 92 -4.17 -0.13 -6.16
CA ARG A 92 -3.22 -0.96 -5.41
C ARG A 92 -1.83 -0.90 -6.02
N LEU A 93 -0.82 -0.75 -5.15
CA LEU A 93 0.61 -0.76 -5.51
C LEU A 93 1.32 -1.86 -4.71
N GLU A 94 2.15 -2.64 -5.38
CA GLU A 94 3.03 -3.61 -4.76
C GLU A 94 4.16 -2.89 -4.01
N VAL A 95 4.20 -3.01 -2.70
CA VAL A 95 5.20 -2.40 -1.83
C VAL A 95 5.55 -3.37 -0.71
N GLU A 96 6.83 -3.68 -0.53
CA GLU A 96 7.33 -4.55 0.54
C GLU A 96 6.60 -5.91 0.64
N GLY A 97 6.26 -6.51 -0.52
CA GLY A 97 5.66 -7.85 -0.59
C GLY A 97 4.15 -7.90 -0.38
N VAL A 98 3.46 -6.75 -0.32
CA VAL A 98 2.00 -6.65 -0.25
C VAL A 98 1.48 -5.61 -1.23
N LEU A 99 0.17 -5.62 -1.48
CA LEU A 99 -0.53 -4.57 -2.21
C LEU A 99 -1.02 -3.51 -1.23
N LYS A 100 -0.31 -2.38 -1.15
CA LYS A 100 -0.83 -1.16 -0.49
C LYS A 100 -2.04 -0.68 -1.26
N SER A 101 -3.16 -0.44 -0.57
CA SER A 101 -4.46 -0.32 -1.20
C SER A 101 -5.22 0.93 -0.76
N TRP A 102 -5.88 1.58 -1.72
CA TRP A 102 -6.75 2.74 -1.50
C TRP A 102 -8.04 2.59 -2.27
N SER A 103 -9.17 2.82 -1.59
CA SER A 103 -10.46 3.00 -2.25
C SER A 103 -10.55 4.42 -2.79
N VAL A 104 -10.84 4.55 -4.09
CA VAL A 104 -10.94 5.81 -4.83
C VAL A 104 -12.36 5.92 -5.40
N PRO A 105 -13.29 6.61 -4.72
CA PRO A 105 -14.72 6.59 -5.07
C PRO A 105 -15.03 7.05 -6.51
N LYS A 106 -14.27 8.03 -7.02
CA LYS A 106 -14.43 8.54 -8.39
C LYS A 106 -13.41 7.97 -9.38
N GLY A 107 -12.61 6.98 -8.95
CA GLY A 107 -11.53 6.41 -9.75
C GLY A 107 -10.35 7.36 -10.01
N PRO A 108 -9.22 6.82 -10.46
CA PRO A 108 -8.05 7.62 -10.85
C PRO A 108 -8.36 8.48 -12.08
N SER A 109 -7.80 9.68 -12.16
CA SER A 109 -7.94 10.58 -13.30
C SER A 109 -6.62 10.76 -14.05
N PRO A 110 -6.63 10.85 -15.39
CA PRO A 110 -5.48 11.26 -16.18
C PRO A 110 -5.31 12.80 -16.25
N ASP A 111 -6.24 13.58 -15.66
CA ASP A 111 -6.19 15.05 -15.65
C ASP A 111 -5.50 15.58 -14.39
N PRO A 112 -4.39 16.32 -14.51
CA PRO A 112 -3.68 16.89 -13.36
C PRO A 112 -4.49 17.89 -12.53
N ARG A 113 -5.56 18.45 -13.08
CA ARG A 113 -6.43 19.38 -12.36
C ARG A 113 -7.36 18.66 -11.38
N GLU A 114 -7.56 17.36 -11.56
CA GLU A 114 -8.45 16.55 -10.77
C GLU A 114 -7.72 15.86 -9.60
N LYS A 115 -8.07 16.24 -8.39
CA LYS A 115 -7.59 15.59 -7.17
C LYS A 115 -8.61 14.52 -6.77
N ARG A 116 -8.19 13.26 -6.75
CA ARG A 116 -9.05 12.14 -6.39
C ARG A 116 -8.83 11.72 -4.95
N LEU A 117 -9.91 11.73 -4.17
CA LEU A 117 -9.87 11.17 -2.82
C LEU A 117 -9.47 9.70 -2.90
N ALA A 118 -8.51 9.31 -2.07
CA ALA A 118 -8.04 7.94 -1.93
C ALA A 118 -8.02 7.57 -0.44
N MET A 119 -8.88 6.65 -0.05
CA MET A 119 -9.02 6.20 1.34
C MET A 119 -8.22 4.92 1.54
N PRO A 120 -7.22 4.90 2.42
CA PRO A 120 -6.45 3.69 2.65
C PRO A 120 -7.34 2.57 3.19
N THR A 121 -7.13 1.38 2.68
CA THR A 121 -7.74 0.14 3.15
C THR A 121 -6.66 -0.77 3.73
N GLU A 122 -7.02 -2.00 4.12
CA GLU A 122 -6.02 -2.98 4.55
C GLU A 122 -5.09 -3.37 3.40
N ASP A 123 -3.88 -3.79 3.73
CA ASP A 123 -2.95 -4.38 2.78
C ASP A 123 -3.52 -5.71 2.25
N HIS A 124 -3.38 -5.94 0.94
CA HIS A 124 -3.84 -7.18 0.28
C HIS A 124 -2.64 -8.03 -0.15
N PRO A 125 -2.82 -9.35 -0.30
CA PRO A 125 -1.78 -10.21 -0.82
C PRO A 125 -1.49 -9.92 -2.30
N LEU A 126 -0.29 -10.24 -2.77
CA LEU A 126 0.11 -9.96 -4.15
C LEU A 126 -0.78 -10.68 -5.17
N GLU A 127 -1.25 -11.87 -4.84
CA GLU A 127 -2.17 -12.68 -5.67
C GLU A 127 -3.51 -11.97 -5.92
N TYR A 128 -3.91 -11.04 -5.03
CA TYR A 128 -5.14 -10.25 -5.22
C TYR A 128 -5.08 -9.33 -6.45
N ARG A 129 -3.89 -9.08 -6.99
CA ARG A 129 -3.72 -8.37 -8.25
C ARG A 129 -4.41 -9.08 -9.41
N ASP A 130 -4.54 -10.40 -9.32
CA ASP A 130 -5.12 -11.24 -10.35
C ASP A 130 -6.61 -11.56 -10.11
N PHE A 131 -7.17 -11.07 -9.01
CA PHE A 131 -8.55 -11.34 -8.62
C PHE A 131 -9.54 -10.54 -9.48
N GLU A 132 -10.37 -11.26 -10.20
CA GLU A 132 -11.56 -10.77 -10.90
C GLU A 132 -12.68 -11.78 -10.67
N GLY A 133 -13.81 -11.36 -10.11
CA GLY A 133 -14.86 -12.30 -9.71
C GLY A 133 -15.88 -11.68 -8.78
N VAL A 134 -16.61 -12.53 -8.09
CA VAL A 134 -17.64 -12.15 -7.11
C VAL A 134 -17.20 -12.47 -5.70
N VAL A 135 -17.22 -11.48 -4.82
CA VAL A 135 -17.15 -11.66 -3.37
C VAL A 135 -18.58 -11.91 -2.88
N PRO A 136 -18.87 -13.08 -2.28
CA PRO A 136 -20.23 -13.48 -1.93
C PRO A 136 -20.93 -12.52 -0.97
N ALA A 137 -22.27 -12.48 -1.07
CA ALA A 137 -23.10 -11.72 -0.14
C ALA A 137 -22.88 -12.20 1.31
N GLY A 138 -22.73 -11.24 2.24
CA GLY A 138 -22.42 -11.52 3.65
C GLY A 138 -20.94 -11.53 3.98
N GLU A 139 -20.06 -11.62 3.00
CA GLU A 139 -18.61 -11.45 3.21
C GLU A 139 -18.21 -9.97 3.23
N TYR A 140 -17.08 -9.69 3.89
CA TYR A 140 -16.52 -8.34 3.90
C TYR A 140 -16.10 -7.91 2.49
N GLY A 141 -16.64 -6.80 2.01
CA GLY A 141 -16.40 -6.35 0.65
C GLY A 141 -17.24 -7.09 -0.39
N ALA A 142 -18.40 -7.66 -0.01
CA ALA A 142 -19.32 -8.32 -0.93
C ALA A 142 -19.61 -7.46 -2.17
N GLY A 143 -19.56 -8.07 -3.35
CA GLY A 143 -19.78 -7.40 -4.63
C GLY A 143 -18.94 -7.97 -5.76
N THR A 144 -19.11 -7.41 -6.96
CA THR A 144 -18.41 -7.85 -8.17
C THR A 144 -17.16 -7.01 -8.42
N VAL A 145 -16.06 -7.67 -8.76
CA VAL A 145 -14.75 -7.06 -9.01
C VAL A 145 -14.30 -7.35 -10.43
N ILE A 146 -13.87 -6.31 -11.16
CA ILE A 146 -13.13 -6.46 -12.43
C ILE A 146 -11.80 -5.73 -12.39
N ILE A 147 -10.79 -6.25 -13.07
CA ILE A 147 -9.49 -5.60 -13.25
C ILE A 147 -9.64 -4.52 -14.33
N TRP A 148 -9.85 -3.26 -13.92
CA TRP A 148 -10.02 -2.15 -14.85
C TRP A 148 -8.73 -1.76 -15.55
N ASP A 149 -7.61 -1.69 -14.80
CA ASP A 149 -6.27 -1.46 -15.34
C ASP A 149 -5.22 -2.24 -14.55
N GLU A 150 -4.13 -2.57 -15.21
CA GLU A 150 -3.00 -3.26 -14.61
C GLU A 150 -1.70 -2.95 -15.35
N GLY A 151 -0.58 -3.11 -14.67
CA GLY A 151 0.72 -2.92 -15.28
C GLY A 151 1.86 -2.88 -14.28
N ALA A 152 2.99 -2.39 -14.72
CA ALA A 152 4.11 -2.08 -13.86
C ALA A 152 4.06 -0.62 -13.40
N TYR A 153 4.67 -0.35 -12.26
CA TYR A 153 4.97 1.01 -11.86
C TYR A 153 6.44 1.14 -11.46
N ARG A 154 6.95 2.33 -11.56
CA ARG A 154 8.31 2.68 -11.15
C ARG A 154 8.24 3.78 -10.11
N PRO A 155 8.77 3.57 -8.89
CA PRO A 155 8.95 4.63 -7.91
C PRO A 155 9.75 5.80 -8.49
N LEU A 156 9.34 7.02 -8.14
CA LEU A 156 10.10 8.25 -8.42
C LEU A 156 10.70 8.82 -7.12
N SER A 157 10.16 8.40 -5.97
CA SER A 157 10.76 8.65 -4.65
C SER A 157 11.86 7.62 -4.37
N GLU A 158 13.00 8.05 -3.84
CA GLU A 158 14.19 7.22 -3.61
C GLU A 158 13.91 6.00 -2.71
N ASN A 159 13.23 6.22 -1.59
CA ASN A 159 12.71 5.16 -0.72
C ASN A 159 11.18 5.21 -0.71
N PHE A 160 10.56 4.46 -1.60
CA PHE A 160 9.13 4.55 -1.85
C PHE A 160 8.27 4.16 -0.64
N ALA A 161 8.63 3.09 0.06
CA ALA A 161 7.92 2.65 1.25
C ALA A 161 7.98 3.70 2.37
N GLU A 162 9.13 4.34 2.55
CA GLU A 162 9.31 5.43 3.50
C GLU A 162 8.56 6.70 3.07
N ALA A 163 8.60 7.06 1.80
CA ALA A 163 7.85 8.16 1.23
C ALA A 163 6.34 8.00 1.50
N LEU A 164 5.78 6.80 1.32
CA LEU A 164 4.40 6.49 1.69
C LEU A 164 4.17 6.66 3.19
N ARG A 165 5.04 6.14 4.06
CA ARG A 165 4.92 6.33 5.52
C ARG A 165 4.92 7.81 5.92
N HIS A 166 5.71 8.63 5.24
CA HIS A 166 5.75 10.09 5.44
C HIS A 166 4.56 10.83 4.81
N GLY A 167 3.76 10.16 4.01
CA GLY A 167 2.51 10.69 3.47
C GLY A 167 2.64 11.41 2.13
N HIS A 168 3.75 11.23 1.40
CA HIS A 168 3.87 11.73 0.04
C HIS A 168 4.80 10.82 -0.76
N ALA A 169 4.27 10.23 -1.84
CA ALA A 169 5.03 9.36 -2.71
C ALA A 169 4.66 9.62 -4.17
N THR A 170 5.67 9.68 -5.02
CA THR A 170 5.54 9.86 -6.46
C THR A 170 6.00 8.62 -7.21
N PHE A 171 5.30 8.30 -8.29
CA PHE A 171 5.56 7.11 -9.08
C PHE A 171 5.09 7.28 -10.52
N TRP A 172 5.66 6.49 -11.41
CA TRP A 172 5.30 6.43 -12.83
C TRP A 172 4.54 5.15 -13.12
N LEU A 173 3.34 5.26 -13.70
CA LEU A 173 2.53 4.13 -14.13
C LEU A 173 2.80 3.76 -15.58
N GLU A 174 2.87 2.45 -15.85
CA GLU A 174 2.97 1.82 -17.17
C GLU A 174 1.81 0.84 -17.36
N GLY A 175 0.58 1.33 -17.19
CA GLY A 175 -0.64 0.55 -17.36
C GLY A 175 -1.12 0.47 -18.79
N ARG A 176 -2.19 -0.28 -18.98
CA ARG A 176 -2.89 -0.32 -20.28
C ARG A 176 -3.70 0.95 -20.51
N LYS A 177 -4.24 1.55 -19.45
CA LYS A 177 -5.06 2.76 -19.47
C LYS A 177 -4.35 3.93 -18.79
N LEU A 178 -3.86 3.76 -17.57
CA LEU A 178 -3.17 4.80 -16.81
C LEU A 178 -1.68 4.78 -17.13
N ARG A 179 -1.16 5.94 -17.54
CA ARG A 179 0.25 6.10 -17.88
C ARG A 179 0.78 7.44 -17.40
N GLY A 180 2.07 7.47 -17.06
CA GLY A 180 2.74 8.70 -16.65
C GLY A 180 2.88 8.84 -15.14
N GLY A 181 3.27 10.02 -14.68
CA GLY A 181 3.52 10.35 -13.28
C GLY A 181 2.24 10.52 -12.48
N TYR A 182 2.24 10.02 -11.27
CA TYR A 182 1.19 10.20 -10.27
C TYR A 182 1.81 10.46 -8.91
N ALA A 183 1.05 11.16 -8.07
CA ALA A 183 1.38 11.36 -6.66
C ALA A 183 0.25 10.87 -5.76
N LEU A 184 0.62 10.22 -4.65
CA LEU A 184 -0.23 9.99 -3.50
C LEU A 184 0.22 10.92 -2.38
N THR A 185 -0.70 11.76 -1.87
CA THR A 185 -0.41 12.70 -0.81
C THR A 185 -1.45 12.59 0.30
N ARG A 186 -0.98 12.27 1.50
CA ARG A 186 -1.80 12.27 2.71
C ARG A 186 -2.07 13.71 3.14
N PHE A 187 -3.32 14.03 3.44
CA PHE A 187 -3.68 15.33 3.97
C PHE A 187 -4.35 15.20 5.33
N ARG A 188 -4.11 16.17 6.20
CA ARG A 188 -4.76 16.24 7.51
C ARG A 188 -6.11 16.92 7.35
N GLY A 189 -7.14 16.36 8.00
CA GLY A 189 -8.46 16.97 8.05
C GLY A 189 -9.38 16.58 6.91
N GLY A 190 -9.17 15.43 6.28
CA GLY A 190 -10.18 14.76 5.46
C GLY A 190 -11.38 14.45 6.35
N GLY A 191 -12.19 15.46 6.56
CA GLY A 191 -13.40 15.60 7.26
C GLY A 191 -14.12 14.37 7.78
N GLY A 192 -14.06 14.16 9.03
CA GLY A 192 -14.87 13.27 9.82
C GLY A 192 -14.33 13.25 11.23
N ASP A 193 -15.18 13.31 12.21
CA ASP A 193 -14.85 13.21 13.64
C ASP A 193 -14.19 11.86 14.03
N ASP A 194 -14.00 10.96 13.06
CA ASP A 194 -13.48 9.60 13.24
C ASP A 194 -11.95 9.48 12.98
N GLY A 195 -11.26 10.57 12.69
CA GLY A 195 -9.80 10.58 12.54
C GLY A 195 -9.24 9.69 11.42
N ARG A 196 -10.08 9.30 10.44
CA ARG A 196 -9.64 8.43 9.33
C ARG A 196 -8.62 9.13 8.45
N GLU A 197 -7.57 8.39 8.14
CA GLU A 197 -6.55 8.84 7.22
C GLU A 197 -7.13 8.99 5.81
N ALA A 198 -6.79 10.09 5.13
CA ALA A 198 -7.25 10.39 3.78
C ALA A 198 -6.09 10.88 2.92
N TRP A 199 -6.09 10.46 1.66
CA TRP A 199 -5.09 10.78 0.66
C TRP A 199 -5.71 11.38 -0.59
N LEU A 200 -4.89 12.08 -1.35
CA LEU A 200 -5.20 12.51 -2.71
C LEU A 200 -4.32 11.72 -3.68
N LEU A 201 -4.97 11.11 -4.67
CA LEU A 201 -4.31 10.58 -5.87
C LEU A 201 -4.43 11.63 -6.97
N VAL A 202 -3.29 12.09 -7.48
CA VAL A 202 -3.23 13.18 -8.46
C VAL A 202 -2.31 12.78 -9.61
N LYS A 203 -2.74 13.05 -10.83
CA LYS A 203 -1.90 12.92 -12.04
C LYS A 203 -0.89 14.07 -12.06
N GLU A 204 0.37 13.75 -12.33
CA GLU A 204 1.41 14.76 -12.56
C GLU A 204 1.27 15.39 -13.96
N THR A 205 1.70 16.64 -14.11
CA THR A 205 1.75 17.32 -15.40
C THR A 205 2.91 16.78 -16.23
N ASP A 206 2.62 15.91 -17.17
CA ASP A 206 3.58 15.29 -18.10
C ASP A 206 2.97 15.10 -19.49
N ALA A 207 3.74 14.55 -20.43
CA ALA A 207 3.30 14.28 -21.80
C ALA A 207 2.17 13.22 -21.91
N ARG A 208 1.78 12.57 -20.80
CA ARG A 208 0.68 11.59 -20.71
C ARG A 208 -0.55 12.18 -20.02
N ALA A 209 -0.50 13.43 -19.59
CA ALA A 209 -1.63 14.12 -19.02
C ALA A 209 -2.72 14.34 -20.08
N ALA A 210 -3.97 14.08 -19.71
CA ALA A 210 -5.13 14.32 -20.56
C ALA A 210 -6.09 15.29 -19.87
N HIS A 211 -6.52 16.32 -20.60
CA HIS A 211 -7.38 17.37 -20.05
C HIS A 211 -8.87 17.14 -20.35
N ASP A 212 -9.19 16.15 -21.19
CA ASP A 212 -10.55 15.87 -21.65
C ASP A 212 -11.03 14.45 -21.27
N GLY A 213 -10.22 13.70 -20.53
CA GLY A 213 -10.47 12.32 -20.20
C GLY A 213 -10.74 12.09 -18.72
N GLY A 214 -11.97 12.18 -18.30
CA GLY A 214 -12.37 11.70 -16.97
C GLY A 214 -12.25 10.18 -16.84
N THR A 215 -12.39 9.69 -15.62
CA THR A 215 -12.57 8.25 -15.37
C THR A 215 -13.83 7.78 -16.09
N PRO A 216 -13.79 6.69 -16.86
CA PRO A 216 -14.97 6.19 -17.57
C PRO A 216 -16.06 5.75 -16.59
N ASP A 217 -17.29 5.72 -17.07
CA ASP A 217 -18.43 5.14 -16.36
C ASP A 217 -18.10 3.69 -15.95
N PRO A 218 -18.05 3.34 -14.64
CA PRO A 218 -17.68 2.02 -14.18
C PRO A 218 -18.64 0.93 -14.67
N LEU A 219 -19.93 1.23 -14.89
CA LEU A 219 -20.91 0.26 -15.39
C LEU A 219 -20.68 -0.13 -16.86
N ARG A 220 -20.00 0.72 -17.62
CA ARG A 220 -19.63 0.49 -19.03
C ARG A 220 -18.19 0.04 -19.20
N ALA A 221 -17.43 0.13 -18.14
CA ALA A 221 -16.01 -0.24 -18.15
C ALA A 221 -15.85 -1.74 -18.42
N ARG A 222 -14.76 -2.08 -19.09
CA ARG A 222 -14.37 -3.46 -19.36
C ARG A 222 -13.06 -3.79 -18.68
N SER A 223 -12.97 -5.02 -18.19
CA SER A 223 -11.73 -5.58 -17.69
C SER A 223 -10.61 -5.39 -18.71
N ALA A 224 -9.44 -4.98 -18.25
CA ALA A 224 -8.23 -4.90 -19.06
C ALA A 224 -7.73 -6.30 -19.45
N ARG A 225 -8.08 -7.32 -18.67
CA ARG A 225 -7.64 -8.70 -18.84
C ARG A 225 -8.62 -9.55 -19.62
N THR A 226 -9.86 -9.65 -19.15
CA THR A 226 -10.88 -10.55 -19.71
C THR A 226 -11.83 -9.87 -20.69
N ARG A 227 -11.84 -8.52 -20.75
CA ARG A 227 -12.77 -7.70 -21.52
C ARG A 227 -14.21 -7.74 -21.03
N ARG A 228 -14.51 -8.49 -19.97
CA ARG A 228 -15.84 -8.57 -19.35
C ARG A 228 -16.20 -7.24 -18.66
N THR A 229 -17.49 -6.97 -18.57
CA THR A 229 -18.06 -5.92 -17.71
C THR A 229 -18.40 -6.49 -16.35
N LEU A 230 -18.64 -5.64 -15.33
CA LEU A 230 -19.16 -6.06 -14.02
C LEU A 230 -20.42 -6.96 -14.17
N LYS A 231 -21.37 -6.54 -14.99
CA LYS A 231 -22.60 -7.32 -15.23
C LYS A 231 -22.33 -8.71 -15.80
N GLN A 232 -21.35 -8.84 -16.68
CA GLN A 232 -21.00 -10.15 -17.25
C GLN A 232 -20.35 -11.05 -16.19
N VAL A 233 -19.42 -10.53 -15.38
CA VAL A 233 -18.80 -11.30 -14.29
C VAL A 233 -19.85 -11.72 -13.27
N ALA A 234 -20.74 -10.82 -12.83
CA ALA A 234 -21.83 -11.13 -11.93
C ALA A 234 -22.74 -12.27 -12.47
N ALA A 235 -23.12 -12.20 -13.74
CA ALA A 235 -24.00 -13.19 -14.36
C ALA A 235 -23.33 -14.58 -14.54
N GLU A 236 -22.02 -14.60 -14.81
CA GLU A 236 -21.27 -15.84 -15.03
C GLU A 236 -20.88 -16.53 -13.72
N GLU A 237 -20.66 -15.78 -12.64
CA GLU A 237 -20.20 -16.31 -11.36
C GLU A 237 -21.31 -16.37 -10.29
N GLY A 238 -22.54 -16.09 -10.65
CA GLY A 238 -23.73 -16.36 -9.82
C GLY A 238 -23.98 -15.35 -8.70
N ALA A 239 -23.69 -14.06 -8.91
CA ALA A 239 -24.00 -12.99 -7.98
C ALA A 239 -25.48 -12.59 -8.00
#